data_56eca17adba7f16cd0cf85c1408e5682
#
_entry.id   56eca17adba7f16cd0cf85c1408e5682
#
_cell.length_a   1.000
_cell.length_b   1.000
_cell.length_c   1.000
_cell.angle_alpha   90.00
_cell.angle_beta   90.00
_cell.angle_gamma   90.00
#
_symmetry.space_group_name_H-M   'P 1'
#
loop_
_entity.id
_entity.type
_entity.pdbx_description
1 polymer ?
#
loop_
_entity_poly.entity_id
_entity_poly.type
_entity_poly.pdbx_seq_one_letter_code
_entity_poly.pdbx_strand_id
1 'polypeptide(L)'
;MSGLRAQRLAARRAERRRAAGRGAMVAAACVVAAVGSITGMVSALDDDRGTDEARPQATRSPSLRPKPAVPSAPEPSPPPASPSSAAPSPSRTSSKPSPTPTATKTKETVAASARLYRYPDSQVLDWVADNPTDPRNEVIKSRIADHPAAVWFADYTPSDITARVSAVTSGGSGQGRVPVVVPYAIPDRDCGGASQGGAPDLDAYDAWIDRFAAGLGSEEVIVILEPDSIAQSDCLSSAERIDRFASLARAGRVLKEANPKARVYYDAGHSEWNAPDKQAALLGKAGAASAGSSDGVFSNVSNFNPTNAEVTYTRQVLDALDAPAGLGAVIDTSRNGNGAPADGEWCDPAGRKLGRPPTLSTGEARIDAYLWVKLPGESDGCKGAAGAFSPGYAYDLAR
;
A
#
# COMPACT_ATOMS: atom_id res chain seq x y z
N MET A 1 -3.01 29.09 -23.50
CA MET A 1 -2.64 27.91 -22.68
C MET A 1 -3.15 26.56 -23.23
N SER A 2 -3.92 26.50 -24.33
CA SER A 2 -4.48 25.26 -24.91
C SER A 2 -3.49 24.41 -25.74
N GLY A 3 -2.45 25.02 -26.33
CA GLY A 3 -1.54 24.31 -27.23
C GLY A 3 -0.59 23.30 -26.58
N LEU A 4 -0.09 23.59 -25.38
CA LEU A 4 0.80 22.69 -24.64
C LEU A 4 0.11 21.41 -24.15
N ARG A 5 -1.18 21.52 -23.82
CA ARG A 5 -2.00 20.37 -23.39
C ARG A 5 -2.27 19.40 -24.55
N ALA A 6 -2.56 19.94 -25.72
CA ALA A 6 -2.78 19.15 -26.94
C ALA A 6 -1.49 18.45 -27.40
N GLN A 7 -0.34 19.10 -27.29
CA GLN A 7 0.96 18.49 -27.63
C GLN A 7 1.33 17.34 -26.67
N ARG A 8 1.08 17.47 -25.36
CA ARG A 8 1.31 16.42 -24.38
C ARG A 8 0.40 15.19 -24.59
N LEU A 9 -0.88 15.42 -24.92
CA LEU A 9 -1.82 14.35 -25.28
C LEU A 9 -1.40 13.60 -26.55
N ALA A 10 -0.91 14.31 -27.55
CA ALA A 10 -0.42 13.71 -28.79
C ALA A 10 0.84 12.87 -28.56
N ALA A 11 1.78 13.34 -27.72
CA ALA A 11 2.98 12.60 -27.37
C ALA A 11 2.65 11.29 -26.63
N ARG A 12 1.75 11.33 -25.65
CA ARG A 12 1.31 10.13 -24.92
C ARG A 12 0.57 9.12 -25.82
N ARG A 13 -0.25 9.58 -26.75
CA ARG A 13 -0.88 8.69 -27.76
C ARG A 13 0.15 8.01 -28.66
N ALA A 14 1.23 8.70 -29.00
CA ALA A 14 2.32 8.14 -29.80
C ALA A 14 3.11 7.08 -29.02
N GLU A 15 3.37 7.30 -27.72
CA GLU A 15 4.03 6.32 -26.84
C GLU A 15 3.19 5.08 -26.61
N ARG A 16 1.88 5.23 -26.33
CA ARG A 16 0.95 4.08 -26.20
C ARG A 16 0.88 3.24 -27.46
N ARG A 17 0.89 3.85 -28.65
CA ARG A 17 0.94 3.13 -29.94
C ARG A 17 2.27 2.38 -30.14
N ARG A 18 3.39 2.92 -29.66
CA ARG A 18 4.70 2.25 -29.71
C ARG A 18 4.79 1.09 -28.70
N ALA A 19 4.21 1.23 -27.51
CA ALA A 19 4.12 0.15 -26.54
C ALA A 19 3.22 -1.00 -27.03
N ALA A 20 2.05 -0.70 -27.60
CA ALA A 20 1.15 -1.69 -28.20
C ALA A 20 1.81 -2.41 -29.41
N GLY A 21 2.59 -1.69 -30.23
CA GLY A 21 3.32 -2.29 -31.35
C GLY A 21 4.45 -3.24 -30.90
N ARG A 22 5.11 -2.96 -29.77
CA ARG A 22 6.13 -3.84 -29.22
C ARG A 22 5.54 -5.10 -28.61
N GLY A 23 4.38 -5.01 -27.93
CA GLY A 23 3.65 -6.17 -27.44
C GLY A 23 3.19 -7.12 -28.56
N ALA A 24 2.76 -6.59 -29.70
CA ALA A 24 2.37 -7.38 -30.85
C ALA A 24 3.55 -8.13 -31.52
N MET A 25 4.74 -7.53 -31.53
CA MET A 25 5.96 -8.19 -32.06
C MET A 25 6.45 -9.34 -31.14
N VAL A 26 6.36 -9.18 -29.81
CA VAL A 26 6.73 -10.24 -28.88
C VAL A 26 5.75 -11.41 -28.97
N ALA A 27 4.45 -11.15 -29.11
CA ALA A 27 3.45 -12.20 -29.29
C ALA A 27 3.66 -12.98 -30.61
N ALA A 28 4.04 -12.32 -31.71
CA ALA A 28 4.35 -12.98 -32.98
C ALA A 28 5.63 -13.85 -32.90
N ALA A 29 6.65 -13.42 -32.14
CA ALA A 29 7.87 -14.21 -31.94
C ALA A 29 7.62 -15.47 -31.09
N CYS A 30 6.74 -15.42 -30.09
CA CYS A 30 6.37 -16.57 -29.28
C CYS A 30 5.57 -17.64 -30.07
N VAL A 31 4.71 -17.25 -31.00
CA VAL A 31 3.95 -18.18 -31.84
C VAL A 31 4.88 -18.93 -32.81
N VAL A 32 5.90 -18.29 -33.38
CA VAL A 32 6.89 -18.94 -34.25
C VAL A 32 7.77 -19.94 -33.48
N ALA A 33 8.14 -19.65 -32.20
CA ALA A 33 8.88 -20.58 -31.36
C ALA A 33 8.05 -21.81 -30.96
N ALA A 34 6.74 -21.64 -30.71
CA ALA A 34 5.85 -22.74 -30.34
C ALA A 34 5.59 -23.74 -31.51
N VAL A 35 5.52 -23.25 -32.74
CA VAL A 35 5.33 -24.10 -33.93
C VAL A 35 6.61 -24.86 -34.30
N GLY A 36 7.79 -24.27 -34.07
CA GLY A 36 9.08 -24.94 -34.28
C GLY A 36 9.38 -26.09 -33.29
N SER A 37 8.80 -26.09 -32.11
CA SER A 37 9.03 -27.11 -31.10
C SER A 37 8.17 -28.36 -31.27
N ILE A 38 7.06 -28.30 -31.97
CA ILE A 38 6.16 -29.46 -32.21
C ILE A 38 6.66 -30.39 -33.31
N THR A 39 7.41 -29.89 -34.29
CA THR A 39 7.97 -30.70 -35.39
C THR A 39 9.24 -31.47 -35.04
N GLY A 40 9.88 -31.19 -33.88
CA GLY A 40 11.09 -31.89 -33.41
C GLY A 40 10.87 -33.10 -32.52
N MET A 41 9.63 -33.36 -32.05
CA MET A 41 9.31 -34.43 -31.09
C MET A 41 8.68 -35.69 -31.67
N VAL A 42 8.51 -35.84 -32.96
CA VAL A 42 7.87 -37.01 -33.57
C VAL A 42 8.86 -38.07 -34.11
N SER A 43 10.19 -37.84 -34.01
CA SER A 43 11.18 -38.74 -34.57
C SER A 43 12.00 -39.57 -33.56
N ALA A 44 11.55 -39.65 -32.29
CA ALA A 44 12.33 -40.34 -31.26
C ALA A 44 11.50 -41.37 -30.45
N LEU A 45 10.59 -42.07 -31.09
CA LEU A 45 9.89 -43.19 -30.47
C LEU A 45 9.84 -44.37 -31.47
N ASP A 46 10.96 -45.06 -31.56
CA ASP A 46 11.01 -46.50 -31.91
C ASP A 46 12.34 -47.10 -31.39
N ASP A 47 12.17 -48.30 -30.79
CA ASP A 47 13.14 -49.29 -30.29
C ASP A 47 13.50 -49.21 -28.78
N ASP A 48 13.06 -50.14 -28.09
CA ASP A 48 13.19 -51.51 -27.74
C ASP A 48 13.20 -51.82 -26.20
N ARG A 49 12.37 -52.72 -25.81
CA ARG A 49 12.32 -53.69 -24.71
C ARG A 49 13.27 -53.64 -23.51
N GLY A 50 12.66 -53.80 -22.32
CA GLY A 50 13.29 -54.47 -21.18
C GLY A 50 12.84 -54.03 -19.80
N THR A 51 11.84 -54.74 -19.24
CA THR A 51 11.64 -55.13 -17.83
C THR A 51 12.33 -54.34 -16.70
N ASP A 52 11.61 -53.74 -15.77
CA ASP A 52 11.31 -54.29 -14.43
C ASP A 52 10.49 -53.32 -13.56
N GLU A 53 9.61 -53.90 -12.75
CA GLU A 53 8.71 -53.23 -11.82
C GLU A 53 9.45 -52.55 -10.67
N ALA A 54 9.09 -51.32 -10.35
CA ALA A 54 9.18 -50.81 -9.00
C ALA A 54 8.03 -49.81 -8.71
N ARG A 55 7.05 -50.32 -8.01
CA ARG A 55 5.88 -49.60 -7.49
C ARG A 55 6.29 -48.75 -6.29
N PRO A 56 6.04 -47.43 -6.23
CA PRO A 56 6.28 -46.63 -5.01
C PRO A 56 5.22 -46.98 -3.97
N GLN A 57 5.66 -47.38 -2.80
CA GLN A 57 4.83 -47.54 -1.61
C GLN A 57 4.41 -46.21 -1.06
N ALA A 58 3.11 -46.04 -0.83
CA ALA A 58 2.54 -44.90 -0.10
C ALA A 58 2.99 -44.92 1.37
N THR A 59 3.75 -43.97 1.80
CA THR A 59 4.08 -43.71 3.21
C THR A 59 2.87 -43.12 3.92
N ARG A 60 2.36 -43.84 4.89
CA ARG A 60 1.27 -43.46 5.79
C ARG A 60 1.80 -42.39 6.76
N SER A 61 1.12 -41.22 6.83
CA SER A 61 1.31 -40.22 7.87
C SER A 61 0.95 -40.76 9.26
N PRO A 62 1.72 -40.47 10.30
CA PRO A 62 1.37 -40.89 11.67
C PRO A 62 0.20 -40.08 12.21
N SER A 63 -0.78 -40.79 12.73
CA SER A 63 -1.94 -40.31 13.48
C SER A 63 -1.50 -39.62 14.77
N LEU A 64 -1.85 -38.35 14.96
CA LEU A 64 -1.65 -37.64 16.21
C LEU A 64 -2.66 -38.08 17.25
N ARG A 65 -2.18 -38.66 18.36
CA ARG A 65 -2.97 -38.96 19.57
C ARG A 65 -3.40 -37.64 20.26
N PRO A 66 -4.64 -37.56 20.76
CA PRO A 66 -5.09 -36.42 21.56
C PRO A 66 -4.38 -36.37 22.91
N LYS A 67 -3.95 -35.16 23.29
CA LYS A 67 -3.34 -34.86 24.59
C LYS A 67 -4.42 -34.82 25.68
N PRO A 68 -4.19 -35.32 26.89
CA PRO A 68 -5.19 -35.26 27.96
C PRO A 68 -5.40 -33.84 28.48
N ALA A 69 -6.64 -33.54 28.84
CA ALA A 69 -7.06 -32.28 29.39
C ALA A 69 -6.43 -31.99 30.75
N VAL A 70 -5.92 -30.76 30.94
CA VAL A 70 -5.42 -30.23 32.21
C VAL A 70 -6.63 -29.70 33.00
N PRO A 71 -6.79 -29.98 34.30
CA PRO A 71 -7.90 -29.45 35.09
C PRO A 71 -7.74 -27.95 35.37
N SER A 72 -8.85 -27.22 35.22
CA SER A 72 -8.95 -25.79 35.48
C SER A 72 -8.73 -25.46 36.97
N ALA A 73 -7.92 -24.44 37.23
CA ALA A 73 -7.76 -23.85 38.56
C ALA A 73 -9.00 -23.02 38.96
N PRO A 74 -9.33 -22.92 40.26
CA PRO A 74 -10.50 -22.19 40.70
C PRO A 74 -10.33 -20.67 40.63
N GLU A 75 -11.43 -20.01 40.30
CA GLU A 75 -11.63 -18.58 40.15
C GLU A 75 -11.39 -17.81 41.51
N PRO A 76 -10.69 -16.67 41.55
CA PRO A 76 -10.57 -15.88 42.76
C PRO A 76 -11.82 -15.02 43.00
N SER A 77 -12.27 -15.02 44.26
CA SER A 77 -13.41 -14.25 44.79
C SER A 77 -13.17 -12.72 44.73
N PRO A 78 -14.23 -11.91 44.54
CA PRO A 78 -14.12 -10.45 44.48
C PRO A 78 -13.83 -9.81 45.85
N PRO A 79 -13.09 -8.66 45.92
CA PRO A 79 -12.82 -7.93 47.14
C PRO A 79 -14.05 -7.14 47.65
N PRO A 80 -14.11 -6.85 48.95
CA PRO A 80 -15.25 -6.17 49.59
C PRO A 80 -15.28 -4.66 49.31
N ALA A 81 -16.50 -4.11 49.21
CA ALA A 81 -16.78 -2.70 48.98
C ALA A 81 -16.38 -1.84 50.20
N SER A 82 -15.73 -0.69 49.96
CA SER A 82 -15.47 0.36 50.96
C SER A 82 -16.56 1.45 50.96
N PRO A 83 -16.82 2.08 52.11
CA PRO A 83 -18.01 2.91 52.28
C PRO A 83 -17.86 4.34 51.74
N SER A 84 -19.00 4.84 51.32
CA SER A 84 -19.30 6.19 50.88
C SER A 84 -19.01 7.25 51.96
N SER A 85 -18.33 8.33 51.61
CA SER A 85 -18.25 9.56 52.41
C SER A 85 -18.89 10.72 51.67
N ALA A 86 -19.70 11.45 52.42
CA ALA A 86 -20.61 12.51 51.99
C ALA A 86 -19.91 13.78 51.48
N ALA A 87 -20.60 14.45 50.57
CA ALA A 87 -20.24 15.77 50.05
C ALA A 87 -20.67 16.91 50.98
N PRO A 88 -19.97 18.05 51.02
CA PRO A 88 -20.56 19.32 51.48
C PRO A 88 -20.98 20.22 50.32
N SER A 89 -22.08 20.91 50.54
CA SER A 89 -22.84 21.81 49.70
C SER A 89 -22.12 23.17 49.43
N PRO A 90 -22.53 23.92 48.38
CA PRO A 90 -21.71 24.98 47.82
C PRO A 90 -21.97 26.38 48.44
N SER A 91 -20.94 27.15 48.58
CA SER A 91 -21.01 28.60 48.86
C SER A 91 -21.08 29.41 47.54
N ARG A 92 -22.08 30.28 47.47
CA ARG A 92 -22.22 31.27 46.39
C ARG A 92 -21.17 32.36 46.56
N THR A 93 -20.47 32.71 45.44
CA THR A 93 -19.74 33.97 45.37
C THR A 93 -20.02 34.66 44.03
N SER A 94 -20.21 35.97 44.15
CA SER A 94 -20.68 36.96 43.18
C SER A 94 -19.97 36.96 41.82
N SER A 95 -20.76 37.19 40.79
CA SER A 95 -20.37 37.45 39.41
C SER A 95 -19.79 38.86 39.24
N LYS A 96 -18.63 38.95 38.58
CA LYS A 96 -18.03 40.14 37.99
C LYS A 96 -18.31 40.12 36.50
N PRO A 97 -18.63 41.26 35.83
CA PRO A 97 -18.98 41.26 34.41
C PRO A 97 -17.80 40.90 33.53
N SER A 98 -18.03 40.01 32.58
CA SER A 98 -17.08 39.54 31.55
C SER A 98 -16.93 40.61 30.45
N PRO A 99 -15.72 40.81 29.91
CA PRO A 99 -15.54 41.71 28.77
C PRO A 99 -16.05 41.03 27.48
N THR A 100 -16.63 41.87 26.61
CA THR A 100 -17.12 41.52 25.28
C THR A 100 -16.05 40.77 24.45
N PRO A 101 -16.38 39.64 23.79
CA PRO A 101 -15.40 38.93 22.97
C PRO A 101 -15.11 39.74 21.71
N THR A 102 -13.85 40.15 21.59
CA THR A 102 -13.28 40.62 20.33
C THR A 102 -13.32 39.49 19.33
N ALA A 103 -13.96 39.69 18.18
CA ALA A 103 -14.07 38.71 17.10
C ALA A 103 -12.66 38.31 16.61
N THR A 104 -12.15 37.20 17.11
CA THR A 104 -10.97 36.54 16.56
C THR A 104 -11.39 35.98 15.21
N LYS A 105 -10.80 36.43 14.13
CA LYS A 105 -10.94 35.87 12.79
C LYS A 105 -10.59 34.37 12.92
N THR A 106 -11.59 33.51 12.86
CA THR A 106 -11.43 32.06 12.80
C THR A 106 -10.67 31.77 11.51
N LYS A 107 -9.43 31.31 11.66
CA LYS A 107 -8.64 30.75 10.55
C LYS A 107 -9.45 29.58 10.03
N GLU A 108 -9.96 29.70 8.82
CA GLU A 108 -10.76 28.67 8.17
C GLU A 108 -9.94 27.38 8.19
N THR A 109 -10.36 26.39 8.98
CA THR A 109 -9.68 25.11 9.08
C THR A 109 -9.98 24.35 7.79
N VAL A 110 -9.04 24.35 6.86
CA VAL A 110 -9.12 23.57 5.62
C VAL A 110 -9.42 22.13 6.01
N ALA A 111 -10.46 21.54 5.42
CA ALA A 111 -10.84 20.15 5.70
C ALA A 111 -9.61 19.25 5.51
N ALA A 112 -9.41 18.28 6.41
CA ALA A 112 -8.19 17.48 6.46
C ALA A 112 -7.92 16.69 5.16
N SER A 113 -8.97 16.28 4.44
CA SER A 113 -8.87 15.70 3.09
C SER A 113 -8.41 16.72 2.04
N ALA A 114 -8.69 18.03 2.24
CA ALA A 114 -8.27 19.07 1.33
C ALA A 114 -6.75 19.38 1.43
N ARG A 115 -6.06 18.86 2.46
CA ARG A 115 -4.59 18.97 2.58
C ARG A 115 -3.85 17.95 1.71
N LEU A 116 -4.45 16.82 1.33
CA LEU A 116 -3.83 15.84 0.45
C LEU A 116 -3.84 16.33 -1.02
N TYR A 117 -2.77 16.02 -1.72
CA TYR A 117 -2.63 16.38 -3.14
C TYR A 117 -3.30 15.36 -4.04
N ARG A 118 -4.22 15.82 -4.87
CA ARG A 118 -4.81 15.02 -5.96
C ARG A 118 -3.98 15.23 -7.23
N TYR A 119 -3.20 14.22 -7.59
CA TYR A 119 -2.37 14.28 -8.78
C TYR A 119 -3.23 14.33 -10.05
N PRO A 120 -2.99 15.30 -10.95
CA PRO A 120 -3.87 15.53 -12.10
C PRO A 120 -3.70 14.52 -13.24
N ASP A 121 -2.59 13.78 -13.24
CA ASP A 121 -2.22 12.82 -14.28
C ASP A 121 -2.51 11.39 -13.82
N SER A 122 -3.79 11.04 -13.58
CA SER A 122 -4.20 9.71 -13.17
C SER A 122 -5.12 9.05 -14.20
N GLN A 123 -5.04 7.72 -14.30
CA GLN A 123 -5.83 6.94 -15.26
C GLN A 123 -7.35 7.17 -15.08
N VAL A 124 -7.81 7.34 -13.84
CA VAL A 124 -9.24 7.59 -13.57
C VAL A 124 -9.66 8.97 -14.09
N LEU A 125 -8.82 9.99 -13.96
CA LEU A 125 -9.10 11.34 -14.48
C LEU A 125 -9.09 11.36 -16.02
N ASP A 126 -8.14 10.66 -16.62
CA ASP A 126 -8.10 10.47 -18.09
C ASP A 126 -9.39 9.78 -18.57
N TRP A 127 -9.80 8.70 -17.89
CA TRP A 127 -11.02 7.98 -18.26
C TRP A 127 -12.27 8.85 -18.11
N VAL A 128 -12.42 9.60 -17.02
CA VAL A 128 -13.55 10.52 -16.81
C VAL A 128 -13.61 11.59 -17.90
N ALA A 129 -12.45 12.14 -18.29
CA ALA A 129 -12.39 13.16 -19.34
C ALA A 129 -12.69 12.60 -20.75
N ASP A 130 -12.25 11.37 -21.04
CA ASP A 130 -12.41 10.73 -22.34
C ASP A 130 -13.80 10.09 -22.53
N ASN A 131 -14.58 9.88 -21.44
CA ASN A 131 -15.88 9.19 -21.50
C ASN A 131 -17.03 10.00 -20.83
N PRO A 132 -17.29 11.25 -21.25
CA PRO A 132 -18.23 12.16 -20.58
C PRO A 132 -19.70 11.68 -20.63
N THR A 133 -20.05 10.82 -21.57
CA THR A 133 -21.43 10.30 -21.76
C THR A 133 -21.62 8.86 -21.22
N ASP A 134 -20.58 8.25 -20.69
CA ASP A 134 -20.69 6.92 -20.08
C ASP A 134 -21.57 7.00 -18.81
N PRO A 135 -22.58 6.14 -18.63
CA PRO A 135 -23.49 6.20 -17.47
C PRO A 135 -22.79 6.00 -16.12
N ARG A 136 -21.57 5.49 -16.10
CA ARG A 136 -20.73 5.32 -14.89
C ARG A 136 -19.93 6.58 -14.55
N ASN A 137 -19.79 7.51 -15.50
CA ASN A 137 -18.87 8.66 -15.39
C ASN A 137 -19.09 9.47 -14.13
N GLU A 138 -20.32 9.92 -13.88
CA GLU A 138 -20.63 10.80 -12.73
C GLU A 138 -20.35 10.12 -11.39
N VAL A 139 -20.65 8.82 -11.27
CA VAL A 139 -20.37 8.04 -10.07
C VAL A 139 -18.88 7.87 -9.86
N ILE A 140 -18.15 7.46 -10.90
CA ILE A 140 -16.67 7.30 -10.82
C ILE A 140 -16.01 8.64 -10.54
N LYS A 141 -16.46 9.72 -11.18
CA LYS A 141 -15.93 11.06 -10.97
C LYS A 141 -16.10 11.50 -9.51
N SER A 142 -17.34 11.52 -9.03
CA SER A 142 -17.65 12.06 -7.69
C SER A 142 -17.14 11.18 -6.55
N ARG A 143 -17.12 9.84 -6.74
CA ARG A 143 -16.77 8.89 -5.68
C ARG A 143 -15.29 8.50 -5.68
N ILE A 144 -14.59 8.63 -6.81
CA ILE A 144 -13.19 8.20 -6.94
C ILE A 144 -12.30 9.33 -7.47
N ALA A 145 -12.57 9.85 -8.67
CA ALA A 145 -11.65 10.77 -9.34
C ALA A 145 -11.49 12.12 -8.64
N ASP A 146 -12.49 12.57 -7.89
CA ASP A 146 -12.44 13.82 -7.12
C ASP A 146 -11.68 13.68 -5.78
N HIS A 147 -11.27 12.44 -5.40
CA HIS A 147 -10.48 12.18 -4.21
C HIS A 147 -8.97 12.03 -4.51
N PRO A 148 -8.09 12.41 -3.56
CA PRO A 148 -6.65 12.18 -3.70
C PRO A 148 -6.33 10.69 -3.54
N ALA A 149 -5.40 10.19 -4.35
CA ALA A 149 -4.81 8.86 -4.22
C ALA A 149 -3.29 8.96 -4.34
N ALA A 150 -2.57 7.95 -3.88
CA ALA A 150 -1.12 7.90 -3.98
C ALA A 150 -0.65 7.74 -5.43
N VAL A 151 0.56 8.22 -5.70
CA VAL A 151 1.23 8.09 -7.00
C VAL A 151 2.30 7.02 -6.91
N TRP A 152 2.13 5.94 -7.68
CA TRP A 152 3.06 4.82 -7.70
C TRP A 152 4.18 5.01 -8.71
N PHE A 153 5.40 4.64 -8.30
CA PHE A 153 6.60 4.59 -9.11
C PHE A 153 7.04 3.13 -9.22
N ALA A 154 6.30 2.36 -9.99
CA ALA A 154 6.47 0.91 -10.13
C ALA A 154 7.38 0.50 -11.31
N ASP A 155 7.64 1.42 -12.24
CA ASP A 155 8.56 1.18 -13.35
C ASP A 155 9.99 1.52 -12.92
N TYR A 156 10.90 0.54 -13.04
CA TYR A 156 12.32 0.79 -12.83
C TYR A 156 12.88 1.62 -14.00
N THR A 157 12.86 2.93 -13.86
CA THR A 157 13.33 3.91 -14.85
C THR A 157 14.34 4.87 -14.21
N PRO A 158 15.59 4.44 -13.97
CA PRO A 158 16.56 5.24 -13.22
C PRO A 158 16.94 6.56 -13.88
N SER A 159 16.73 6.73 -15.19
CA SER A 159 17.08 7.94 -15.94
C SER A 159 16.14 9.12 -15.67
N ASP A 160 14.88 8.89 -15.33
CA ASP A 160 13.84 9.92 -15.23
C ASP A 160 13.15 9.99 -13.86
N ILE A 161 13.46 9.08 -12.94
CA ILE A 161 12.76 8.96 -11.66
C ILE A 161 12.78 10.28 -10.86
N THR A 162 13.93 10.97 -10.77
CA THR A 162 14.03 12.26 -10.08
C THR A 162 13.05 13.28 -10.64
N ALA A 163 12.97 13.40 -11.97
CA ALA A 163 12.05 14.35 -12.62
C ALA A 163 10.58 13.97 -12.39
N ARG A 164 10.27 12.66 -12.45
CA ARG A 164 8.91 12.14 -12.20
C ARG A 164 8.46 12.40 -10.77
N VAL A 165 9.30 12.11 -9.78
CA VAL A 165 9.01 12.38 -8.37
C VAL A 165 8.86 13.89 -8.15
N SER A 166 9.80 14.69 -8.66
CA SER A 166 9.76 16.15 -8.55
C SER A 166 8.50 16.77 -9.15
N ALA A 167 7.96 16.23 -10.24
CA ALA A 167 6.71 16.70 -10.83
C ALA A 167 5.51 16.51 -9.89
N VAL A 168 5.48 15.41 -9.14
CA VAL A 168 4.42 15.14 -8.14
C VAL A 168 4.59 16.01 -6.92
N THR A 169 5.79 16.06 -6.35
CA THR A 169 6.07 16.77 -5.10
C THR A 169 5.96 18.30 -5.28
N SER A 170 6.50 18.87 -6.37
CA SER A 170 6.35 20.29 -6.69
C SER A 170 4.91 20.67 -7.04
N GLY A 171 4.17 19.76 -7.70
CA GLY A 171 2.75 19.96 -7.96
C GLY A 171 1.92 20.05 -6.69
N GLY A 172 2.24 19.24 -5.69
CA GLY A 172 1.62 19.28 -4.36
C GLY A 172 2.01 20.55 -3.59
N SER A 173 3.30 20.80 -3.44
CA SER A 173 3.81 21.96 -2.69
C SER A 173 3.37 23.29 -3.29
N GLY A 174 3.32 23.41 -4.62
CA GLY A 174 2.80 24.59 -5.31
C GLY A 174 1.32 24.89 -5.03
N GLN A 175 0.57 23.92 -4.50
CA GLN A 175 -0.82 24.07 -4.07
C GLN A 175 -0.97 24.08 -2.53
N GLY A 176 0.13 24.02 -1.77
CA GLY A 176 0.10 23.86 -0.31
C GLY A 176 -0.53 22.54 0.15
N ARG A 177 -0.39 21.48 -0.65
CA ARG A 177 -0.97 20.16 -0.42
C ARG A 177 0.10 19.09 -0.28
N VAL A 178 -0.19 18.04 0.48
CA VAL A 178 0.71 16.93 0.79
C VAL A 178 0.53 15.82 -0.24
N PRO A 179 1.52 15.54 -1.08
CA PRO A 179 1.49 14.39 -1.97
C PRO A 179 1.78 13.10 -1.22
N VAL A 180 1.24 11.99 -1.72
CA VAL A 180 1.54 10.62 -1.29
C VAL A 180 2.24 9.92 -2.45
N VAL A 181 3.44 9.42 -2.22
CA VAL A 181 4.28 8.76 -3.23
C VAL A 181 4.65 7.35 -2.79
N VAL A 182 4.65 6.41 -3.72
CA VAL A 182 4.94 5.01 -3.46
C VAL A 182 6.12 4.56 -4.31
N PRO A 183 7.36 4.54 -3.79
CA PRO A 183 8.42 3.78 -4.42
C PRO A 183 8.07 2.29 -4.38
N TYR A 184 8.13 1.61 -5.54
CA TYR A 184 7.80 0.19 -5.68
C TYR A 184 8.72 -0.44 -6.72
N ALA A 185 10.01 -0.51 -6.37
CA ALA A 185 11.09 -0.95 -7.26
C ALA A 185 12.09 -1.89 -6.59
N ILE A 186 11.80 -2.41 -5.40
CA ILE A 186 12.66 -3.40 -4.73
C ILE A 186 12.80 -4.65 -5.63
N PRO A 187 13.98 -5.27 -5.77
CA PRO A 187 14.15 -6.53 -6.50
C PRO A 187 13.23 -7.62 -5.96
N ASP A 188 12.75 -8.52 -6.84
CA ASP A 188 11.87 -9.64 -6.49
C ASP A 188 10.64 -9.23 -5.68
N ARG A 189 10.11 -8.03 -5.94
CA ARG A 189 8.86 -7.58 -5.33
C ARG A 189 7.73 -8.55 -5.68
N ASP A 190 6.73 -8.65 -4.81
CA ASP A 190 5.58 -9.53 -4.96
C ASP A 190 5.96 -11.02 -5.12
N CYS A 191 7.19 -11.40 -4.72
CA CYS A 191 7.67 -12.79 -4.79
C CYS A 191 7.39 -13.50 -6.12
N GLY A 192 7.41 -12.75 -7.24
CA GLY A 192 7.10 -13.28 -8.57
C GLY A 192 5.61 -13.35 -8.90
N GLY A 193 4.75 -12.71 -8.13
CA GLY A 193 3.30 -12.62 -8.35
C GLY A 193 2.90 -11.69 -9.51
N ALA A 194 1.64 -11.22 -9.50
CA ALA A 194 1.07 -10.45 -10.61
C ALA A 194 1.74 -9.09 -10.85
N SER A 195 2.37 -8.50 -9.82
CA SER A 195 3.11 -7.23 -9.88
C SER A 195 4.63 -7.41 -9.79
N GLN A 196 5.13 -8.60 -10.14
CA GLN A 196 6.57 -8.87 -10.18
C GLN A 196 7.36 -7.81 -10.96
N GLY A 197 8.64 -7.60 -10.59
CA GLY A 197 9.52 -6.63 -11.23
C GLY A 197 10.45 -5.97 -10.23
N GLY A 198 10.79 -4.72 -10.49
CA GLY A 198 11.70 -3.93 -9.68
C GLY A 198 13.05 -3.73 -10.35
N ALA A 199 14.03 -3.28 -9.58
CA ALA A 199 15.41 -3.15 -9.99
C ALA A 199 16.05 -4.54 -10.22
N PRO A 200 17.11 -4.65 -11.02
CA PRO A 200 17.73 -5.94 -11.30
C PRO A 200 18.44 -6.54 -10.07
N ASP A 201 18.89 -5.71 -9.14
CA ASP A 201 19.56 -6.07 -7.90
C ASP A 201 19.45 -4.95 -6.86
N LEU A 202 19.93 -5.17 -5.63
CA LEU A 202 19.85 -4.20 -4.54
C LEU A 202 20.78 -2.99 -4.73
N ASP A 203 21.90 -3.13 -5.40
CA ASP A 203 22.80 -1.99 -5.71
C ASP A 203 22.11 -1.02 -6.68
N ALA A 204 21.45 -1.57 -7.70
CA ALA A 204 20.66 -0.80 -8.64
C ALA A 204 19.43 -0.15 -7.99
N TYR A 205 18.79 -0.84 -7.05
CA TYR A 205 17.71 -0.31 -6.24
C TYR A 205 18.18 0.85 -5.34
N ASP A 206 19.30 0.67 -4.64
CA ASP A 206 19.87 1.70 -3.77
C ASP A 206 20.20 2.97 -4.55
N ALA A 207 20.82 2.82 -5.74
CA ALA A 207 21.09 3.95 -6.63
C ALA A 207 19.80 4.59 -7.19
N TRP A 208 18.71 3.81 -7.37
CA TRP A 208 17.42 4.32 -7.80
C TRP A 208 16.74 5.10 -6.67
N ILE A 209 16.81 4.62 -5.42
CA ILE A 209 16.30 5.32 -4.22
C ILE A 209 16.99 6.66 -4.02
N ASP A 210 18.32 6.75 -4.24
CA ASP A 210 19.06 8.03 -4.16
C ASP A 210 18.47 9.07 -5.14
N ARG A 211 18.15 8.64 -6.35
CA ARG A 211 17.53 9.49 -7.37
C ARG A 211 16.07 9.81 -7.06
N PHE A 212 15.33 8.85 -6.50
CA PHE A 212 13.97 9.07 -6.03
C PHE A 212 13.94 10.13 -4.93
N ALA A 213 14.81 10.00 -3.93
CA ALA A 213 14.96 10.92 -2.81
C ALA A 213 15.31 12.34 -3.27
N ALA A 214 16.17 12.48 -4.27
CA ALA A 214 16.52 13.79 -4.88
C ALA A 214 15.31 14.50 -5.50
N GLY A 215 14.23 13.79 -5.82
CA GLY A 215 12.98 14.36 -6.32
C GLY A 215 11.96 14.79 -5.25
N LEU A 216 12.20 14.49 -3.96
CA LEU A 216 11.21 14.76 -2.89
C LEU A 216 10.98 16.24 -2.59
N GLY A 217 11.90 17.13 -3.00
CA GLY A 217 11.82 18.55 -2.64
C GLY A 217 12.06 18.80 -1.16
N SER A 218 11.50 19.90 -0.62
CA SER A 218 11.73 20.31 0.78
C SER A 218 10.42 20.51 1.58
N GLU A 219 9.28 20.24 0.96
CA GLU A 219 7.98 20.37 1.62
C GLU A 219 7.44 19.02 2.09
N GLU A 220 6.33 19.05 2.84
CA GLU A 220 5.72 17.84 3.40
C GLU A 220 5.32 16.85 2.29
N VAL A 221 5.73 15.60 2.43
CA VAL A 221 5.41 14.48 1.54
C VAL A 221 5.25 13.20 2.37
N ILE A 222 4.31 12.34 2.00
CA ILE A 222 4.15 11.02 2.59
C ILE A 222 4.74 10.00 1.63
N VAL A 223 5.62 9.15 2.15
CA VAL A 223 6.26 8.05 1.40
C VAL A 223 5.78 6.72 1.97
N ILE A 224 5.14 5.92 1.13
CA ILE A 224 4.74 4.53 1.40
C ILE A 224 5.82 3.64 0.81
N LEU A 225 6.74 3.18 1.65
CA LEU A 225 7.98 2.55 1.21
C LEU A 225 7.80 1.08 0.87
N GLU A 226 7.84 0.75 -0.41
CA GLU A 226 7.91 -0.61 -0.97
C GLU A 226 6.85 -1.55 -0.36
N PRO A 227 5.56 -1.40 -0.70
CA PRO A 227 4.51 -2.35 -0.31
C PRO A 227 4.92 -3.81 -0.55
N ASP A 228 4.50 -4.70 0.35
CA ASP A 228 4.78 -6.14 0.40
C ASP A 228 6.23 -6.53 0.72
N SER A 229 7.19 -5.60 0.67
CA SER A 229 8.62 -5.88 0.74
C SER A 229 9.09 -6.50 2.06
N ILE A 230 8.36 -6.29 3.16
CA ILE A 230 8.66 -6.82 4.49
C ILE A 230 7.72 -7.96 4.84
N ALA A 231 6.41 -7.75 4.68
CA ALA A 231 5.40 -8.74 5.01
C ALA A 231 5.52 -10.00 4.13
N GLN A 232 5.78 -9.83 2.83
CA GLN A 232 5.96 -10.90 1.84
C GLN A 232 7.45 -11.16 1.56
N SER A 233 8.20 -11.52 2.60
CA SER A 233 9.64 -11.83 2.45
C SER A 233 9.97 -13.30 2.58
N ASP A 234 8.97 -14.19 2.68
CA ASP A 234 9.17 -15.62 2.91
C ASP A 234 9.67 -16.38 1.66
N CYS A 235 9.54 -15.80 0.46
CA CYS A 235 10.13 -16.33 -0.78
C CYS A 235 11.65 -16.17 -0.84
N LEU A 236 12.24 -15.28 -0.02
CA LEU A 236 13.66 -15.03 0.01
C LEU A 236 14.39 -16.00 0.93
N SER A 237 15.61 -16.39 0.58
CA SER A 237 16.53 -17.03 1.52
C SER A 237 16.83 -16.11 2.71
N SER A 238 17.37 -16.66 3.79
CA SER A 238 17.75 -15.86 4.96
C SER A 238 18.78 -14.78 4.66
N ALA A 239 19.71 -15.03 3.74
CA ALA A 239 20.71 -14.06 3.33
C ALA A 239 20.08 -12.91 2.53
N GLU A 240 19.33 -13.24 1.48
CA GLU A 240 18.63 -12.24 0.64
C GLU A 240 17.68 -11.36 1.46
N ARG A 241 17.01 -11.94 2.47
CA ARG A 241 16.14 -11.18 3.37
C ARG A 241 16.92 -10.21 4.26
N ILE A 242 18.09 -10.59 4.76
CA ILE A 242 18.99 -9.70 5.51
C ILE A 242 19.40 -8.52 4.63
N ASP A 243 19.83 -8.79 3.40
CA ASP A 243 20.30 -7.78 2.46
C ASP A 243 19.14 -6.84 2.05
N ARG A 244 17.94 -7.38 1.76
CA ARG A 244 16.76 -6.57 1.48
C ARG A 244 16.42 -5.64 2.64
N PHE A 245 16.43 -6.13 3.88
CA PHE A 245 16.11 -5.30 5.05
C PHE A 245 17.18 -4.25 5.30
N ALA A 246 18.44 -4.52 5.01
CA ALA A 246 19.51 -3.52 5.07
C ALA A 246 19.30 -2.40 4.04
N SER A 247 18.93 -2.74 2.80
CA SER A 247 18.58 -1.76 1.75
C SER A 247 17.35 -0.94 2.14
N LEU A 248 16.29 -1.54 2.72
CA LEU A 248 15.12 -0.80 3.19
C LEU A 248 15.47 0.17 4.33
N ALA A 249 16.31 -0.27 5.29
CA ALA A 249 16.81 0.60 6.35
C ALA A 249 17.64 1.77 5.81
N ARG A 250 18.44 1.53 4.76
CA ARG A 250 19.14 2.58 4.04
C ARG A 250 18.18 3.52 3.32
N ALA A 251 17.20 2.97 2.60
CA ALA A 251 16.21 3.75 1.87
C ALA A 251 15.49 4.76 2.76
N GLY A 252 14.99 4.31 3.93
CA GLY A 252 14.35 5.23 4.88
C GLY A 252 15.26 6.37 5.34
N ARG A 253 16.53 6.08 5.66
CA ARG A 253 17.49 7.14 6.03
C ARG A 253 17.73 8.14 4.91
N VAL A 254 17.99 7.66 3.70
CA VAL A 254 18.23 8.50 2.51
C VAL A 254 17.03 9.40 2.21
N LEU A 255 15.82 8.87 2.29
CA LEU A 255 14.58 9.64 2.08
C LEU A 255 14.43 10.76 3.14
N LYS A 256 14.69 10.46 4.41
CA LYS A 256 14.60 11.43 5.53
C LYS A 256 15.74 12.45 5.49
N GLU A 257 16.96 12.06 5.08
CA GLU A 257 18.09 12.96 4.89
C GLU A 257 17.86 13.94 3.73
N ALA A 258 17.32 13.45 2.61
CA ALA A 258 17.01 14.28 1.46
C ALA A 258 15.88 15.29 1.73
N ASN A 259 14.87 14.89 2.51
CA ASN A 259 13.80 15.77 2.93
C ASN A 259 13.38 15.48 4.39
N PRO A 260 13.83 16.30 5.36
CA PRO A 260 13.48 16.12 6.78
C PRO A 260 11.98 16.27 7.09
N LYS A 261 11.17 16.82 6.18
CA LYS A 261 9.70 16.89 6.32
C LYS A 261 8.99 15.68 5.67
N ALA A 262 9.74 14.79 5.02
CA ALA A 262 9.16 13.55 4.51
C ALA A 262 8.73 12.65 5.66
N ARG A 263 7.52 12.13 5.56
CA ARG A 263 7.00 11.08 6.47
C ARG A 263 7.08 9.74 5.77
N VAL A 264 7.94 8.85 6.29
CA VAL A 264 8.26 7.55 5.68
C VAL A 264 7.64 6.44 6.50
N TYR A 265 6.77 5.65 5.88
CA TYR A 265 6.07 4.53 6.50
C TYR A 265 6.50 3.21 5.88
N TYR A 266 6.72 2.20 6.72
CA TYR A 266 7.22 0.87 6.37
C TYR A 266 6.11 -0.17 6.32
N ASP A 267 6.30 -1.20 5.52
CA ASP A 267 5.32 -2.24 5.22
C ASP A 267 5.01 -3.13 6.42
N ALA A 268 3.80 -3.03 6.95
CA ALA A 268 3.26 -3.94 7.97
C ALA A 268 2.32 -5.02 7.40
N GLY A 269 2.13 -5.08 6.09
CA GLY A 269 1.18 -6.00 5.47
C GLY A 269 -0.27 -5.66 5.85
N HIS A 270 -0.97 -6.59 6.46
CA HIS A 270 -2.32 -6.39 6.98
C HIS A 270 -2.64 -7.33 8.14
N SER A 271 -3.75 -7.07 8.85
CA SER A 271 -4.13 -7.74 10.09
C SER A 271 -4.27 -9.27 10.02
N GLU A 272 -4.48 -9.82 8.83
CA GLU A 272 -4.64 -11.27 8.60
C GLU A 272 -3.39 -11.93 7.99
N TRP A 273 -2.28 -11.19 7.83
CA TRP A 273 -1.06 -11.73 7.20
C TRP A 273 -0.09 -12.32 8.23
N ASN A 274 0.52 -11.46 9.04
CA ASN A 274 1.45 -11.87 10.09
C ASN A 274 0.93 -11.46 11.46
N ALA A 275 1.16 -12.30 12.49
CA ALA A 275 0.93 -11.88 13.87
C ALA A 275 1.75 -10.60 14.18
N PRO A 276 1.24 -9.67 15.01
CA PRO A 276 1.89 -8.39 15.29
C PRO A 276 3.34 -8.52 15.73
N ASP A 277 3.66 -9.45 16.63
CA ASP A 277 5.03 -9.68 17.12
C ASP A 277 5.98 -10.15 16.01
N LYS A 278 5.51 -11.04 15.11
CA LYS A 278 6.29 -11.50 13.96
C LYS A 278 6.57 -10.33 13.03
N GLN A 279 5.56 -9.53 12.71
CA GLN A 279 5.69 -8.39 11.80
C GLN A 279 6.60 -7.32 12.40
N ALA A 280 6.47 -7.01 13.69
CA ALA A 280 7.34 -6.07 14.39
C ALA A 280 8.81 -6.51 14.36
N ALA A 281 9.08 -7.81 14.55
CA ALA A 281 10.43 -8.35 14.46
C ALA A 281 11.06 -8.20 13.06
N LEU A 282 10.27 -8.31 11.98
CA LEU A 282 10.71 -8.06 10.60
C LEU A 282 10.97 -6.55 10.38
N LEU A 283 10.03 -5.70 10.78
CA LEU A 283 10.10 -4.25 10.71
C LEU A 283 11.32 -3.68 11.45
N GLY A 284 11.61 -4.19 12.65
CA GLY A 284 12.79 -3.81 13.41
C GLY A 284 14.10 -4.05 12.67
N LYS A 285 14.21 -5.21 11.97
CA LYS A 285 15.37 -5.54 11.12
C LYS A 285 15.47 -4.63 9.89
N ALA A 286 14.34 -4.17 9.36
CA ALA A 286 14.28 -3.25 8.23
C ALA A 286 14.47 -1.77 8.61
N GLY A 287 14.66 -1.45 9.91
CA GLY A 287 14.95 -0.09 10.37
C GLY A 287 13.70 0.75 10.71
N ALA A 288 12.52 0.16 10.74
CA ALA A 288 11.26 0.87 11.00
C ALA A 288 11.14 1.41 12.44
N ALA A 289 11.92 0.90 13.39
CA ALA A 289 11.94 1.37 14.78
C ALA A 289 12.73 2.68 15.01
N SER A 290 13.44 3.19 13.98
CA SER A 290 14.30 4.37 14.10
C SER A 290 13.62 5.62 13.57
N ALA A 291 13.48 6.67 14.38
CA ALA A 291 13.00 7.97 13.95
C ALA A 291 13.87 8.64 12.86
N GLY A 292 15.13 8.20 12.70
CA GLY A 292 16.04 8.66 11.64
C GLY A 292 15.74 8.05 10.27
N SER A 293 14.90 7.01 10.19
CA SER A 293 14.52 6.34 8.92
C SER A 293 13.02 6.19 8.73
N SER A 294 12.21 6.34 9.80
CA SER A 294 10.79 6.00 9.81
C SER A 294 9.96 7.00 10.58
N ASP A 295 8.74 7.23 10.14
CA ASP A 295 7.67 7.87 10.91
C ASP A 295 6.61 6.85 11.35
N GLY A 296 6.80 5.58 11.00
CA GLY A 296 5.92 4.49 11.41
C GLY A 296 5.69 3.42 10.36
N VAL A 297 4.50 2.86 10.36
CA VAL A 297 4.13 1.73 9.50
C VAL A 297 2.90 2.04 8.66
N PHE A 298 2.74 1.35 7.53
CA PHE A 298 1.47 1.32 6.81
C PHE A 298 0.90 -0.09 6.76
N SER A 299 -0.42 -0.19 6.60
CA SER A 299 -1.10 -1.46 6.45
C SER A 299 -2.21 -1.44 5.41
N ASN A 300 -2.64 -2.65 5.01
CA ASN A 300 -3.80 -2.89 4.15
C ASN A 300 -3.65 -2.38 2.71
N VAL A 301 -2.42 -2.06 2.26
CA VAL A 301 -2.18 -1.59 0.89
C VAL A 301 -2.65 -2.67 -0.09
N SER A 302 -3.50 -2.26 -1.03
CA SER A 302 -4.14 -3.15 -2.02
C SER A 302 -5.00 -4.28 -1.43
N ASN A 303 -5.35 -4.21 -0.13
CA ASN A 303 -6.14 -5.21 0.59
C ASN A 303 -7.51 -4.68 1.03
N PHE A 304 -8.28 -5.51 1.75
CA PHE A 304 -9.70 -5.28 1.99
C PHE A 304 -10.10 -5.36 3.46
N ASN A 305 -9.15 -5.53 4.39
CA ASN A 305 -9.45 -5.76 5.80
C ASN A 305 -10.12 -4.54 6.44
N PRO A 306 -11.10 -4.74 7.34
CA PRO A 306 -11.84 -3.64 7.93
C PRO A 306 -10.94 -2.64 8.66
N THR A 307 -11.23 -1.35 8.51
CA THR A 307 -10.42 -0.26 9.09
C THR A 307 -10.18 -0.43 10.60
N ASN A 308 -11.18 -0.90 11.37
CA ASN A 308 -11.04 -1.12 12.80
C ASN A 308 -10.08 -2.29 13.15
N ALA A 309 -10.03 -3.34 12.32
CA ALA A 309 -9.06 -4.42 12.46
C ALA A 309 -7.63 -3.90 12.21
N GLU A 310 -7.44 -3.11 11.15
CA GLU A 310 -6.16 -2.51 10.81
C GLU A 310 -5.68 -1.49 11.87
N VAL A 311 -6.57 -0.68 12.44
CA VAL A 311 -6.27 0.22 13.58
C VAL A 311 -5.75 -0.58 14.78
N THR A 312 -6.42 -1.68 15.11
CA THR A 312 -5.99 -2.54 16.23
C THR A 312 -4.66 -3.20 15.94
N TYR A 313 -4.52 -3.79 14.76
CA TYR A 313 -3.31 -4.48 14.31
C TYR A 313 -2.08 -3.55 14.29
N THR A 314 -2.19 -2.40 13.65
CA THR A 314 -1.05 -1.47 13.52
C THR A 314 -0.61 -0.93 14.89
N ARG A 315 -1.54 -0.72 15.82
CA ARG A 315 -1.20 -0.36 17.21
C ARG A 315 -0.43 -1.47 17.91
N GLN A 316 -0.87 -2.73 17.77
CA GLN A 316 -0.16 -3.90 18.32
C GLN A 316 1.23 -4.07 17.70
N VAL A 317 1.37 -3.85 16.38
CA VAL A 317 2.67 -3.87 15.70
C VAL A 317 3.59 -2.78 16.25
N LEU A 318 3.09 -1.54 16.39
CA LEU A 318 3.87 -0.42 16.93
C LEU A 318 4.27 -0.63 18.40
N ASP A 319 3.42 -1.28 19.19
CA ASP A 319 3.72 -1.64 20.59
C ASP A 319 4.79 -2.75 20.65
N ALA A 320 4.65 -3.80 19.83
CA ALA A 320 5.61 -4.90 19.74
C ALA A 320 6.96 -4.48 19.12
N LEU A 321 6.97 -3.44 18.28
CA LEU A 321 8.19 -2.86 17.71
C LEU A 321 9.00 -2.06 18.74
N ASP A 322 8.45 -1.82 19.95
CA ASP A 322 9.01 -0.88 20.94
C ASP A 322 9.31 0.49 20.29
N ALA A 323 8.36 0.94 19.48
CA ALA A 323 8.54 2.11 18.64
C ALA A 323 8.54 3.39 19.49
N PRO A 324 9.40 4.39 19.18
CA PRO A 324 9.35 5.70 19.81
C PRO A 324 7.94 6.29 19.78
N ALA A 325 7.56 7.04 20.81
CA ALA A 325 6.20 7.57 20.98
C ALA A 325 5.71 8.45 19.80
N GLY A 326 6.62 8.94 18.96
CA GLY A 326 6.30 9.74 17.76
C GLY A 326 5.98 8.93 16.50
N LEU A 327 6.15 7.60 16.50
CA LEU A 327 5.82 6.77 15.36
C LEU A 327 4.34 6.40 15.33
N GLY A 328 3.74 6.54 14.14
CA GLY A 328 2.33 6.28 13.92
C GLY A 328 2.06 5.27 12.80
N ALA A 329 0.82 5.20 12.34
CA ALA A 329 0.43 4.32 11.27
C ALA A 329 -0.42 5.03 10.22
N VAL A 330 -0.32 4.53 8.99
CA VAL A 330 -1.19 4.88 7.86
C VAL A 330 -1.94 3.62 7.42
N ILE A 331 -3.21 3.74 7.12
CA ILE A 331 -4.05 2.62 6.69
C ILE A 331 -4.61 2.91 5.30
N ASP A 332 -4.42 1.97 4.37
CA ASP A 332 -5.11 2.02 3.08
C ASP A 332 -6.59 1.64 3.27
N THR A 333 -7.46 2.57 2.93
CA THR A 333 -8.92 2.42 3.02
C THR A 333 -9.61 2.44 1.66
N SER A 334 -8.85 2.27 0.58
CA SER A 334 -9.33 2.42 -0.80
C SER A 334 -10.44 1.45 -1.18
N ARG A 335 -10.41 0.19 -0.66
CA ARG A 335 -11.29 -0.89 -1.10
C ARG A 335 -11.91 -1.71 0.04
N ASN A 336 -11.82 -1.24 1.28
CA ASN A 336 -12.13 -2.04 2.48
C ASN A 336 -13.52 -1.80 3.08
N GLY A 337 -14.44 -1.13 2.36
CA GLY A 337 -15.77 -0.78 2.87
C GLY A 337 -16.65 -1.97 3.24
N ASN A 338 -16.49 -3.12 2.57
CA ASN A 338 -17.20 -4.37 2.85
C ASN A 338 -16.31 -5.45 3.51
N GLY A 339 -15.10 -5.09 3.94
CA GLY A 339 -14.15 -6.03 4.52
C GLY A 339 -13.54 -7.00 3.50
N ALA A 340 -12.74 -7.95 3.98
CA ALA A 340 -12.10 -8.97 3.16
C ALA A 340 -13.12 -10.01 2.64
N PRO A 341 -12.88 -10.65 1.48
CA PRO A 341 -13.67 -11.79 1.02
C PRO A 341 -13.51 -12.98 1.97
N ALA A 342 -14.61 -13.71 2.21
CA ALA A 342 -14.62 -14.84 3.14
C ALA A 342 -13.72 -16.01 2.70
N ASP A 343 -13.46 -16.15 1.41
CA ASP A 343 -12.63 -17.18 0.78
C ASP A 343 -11.16 -16.77 0.62
N GLY A 344 -10.81 -15.55 1.07
CA GLY A 344 -9.44 -15.03 0.95
C GLY A 344 -9.06 -14.63 -0.48
N GLU A 345 -10.03 -14.44 -1.40
CA GLU A 345 -9.77 -13.94 -2.74
C GLU A 345 -9.16 -12.52 -2.66
N TRP A 346 -7.99 -12.34 -3.24
CA TRP A 346 -7.26 -11.06 -3.21
C TRP A 346 -7.29 -10.32 -4.57
N CYS A 347 -7.46 -11.05 -5.66
CA CYS A 347 -7.28 -10.53 -7.01
C CYS A 347 -8.59 -9.96 -7.57
N ASP A 348 -8.79 -8.67 -7.46
CA ASP A 348 -9.98 -7.95 -7.95
C ASP A 348 -11.32 -8.57 -7.49
N PRO A 349 -11.50 -8.93 -6.21
CA PRO A 349 -12.68 -9.65 -5.75
C PRO A 349 -13.97 -8.84 -5.96
N ALA A 350 -15.03 -9.56 -6.30
CA ALA A 350 -16.35 -8.95 -6.45
C ALA A 350 -16.96 -8.51 -5.10
N GLY A 351 -17.88 -7.56 -5.13
CA GLY A 351 -18.63 -7.13 -3.95
C GLY A 351 -17.84 -6.26 -2.97
N ARG A 352 -16.64 -5.84 -3.30
CA ARG A 352 -15.89 -4.88 -2.47
C ARG A 352 -16.42 -3.47 -2.66
N LYS A 353 -16.16 -2.59 -1.68
CA LYS A 353 -16.64 -1.20 -1.65
C LYS A 353 -15.50 -0.25 -1.26
N LEU A 354 -15.64 1.01 -1.66
CA LEU A 354 -14.79 2.07 -1.12
C LEU A 354 -14.91 2.11 0.40
N GLY A 355 -13.78 2.23 1.06
CA GLY A 355 -13.74 2.47 2.50
C GLY A 355 -13.83 3.96 2.84
N ARG A 356 -13.19 4.36 3.93
CA ARG A 356 -13.17 5.76 4.37
C ARG A 356 -12.45 6.64 3.35
N PRO A 357 -12.95 7.86 3.08
CA PRO A 357 -12.23 8.81 2.24
C PRO A 357 -10.85 9.16 2.81
N PRO A 358 -9.87 9.51 1.94
CA PRO A 358 -8.53 9.90 2.39
C PRO A 358 -8.57 11.10 3.32
N THR A 359 -7.82 11.01 4.45
CA THR A 359 -7.78 12.09 5.44
C THR A 359 -6.50 12.03 6.29
N LEU A 360 -5.97 13.19 6.67
CA LEU A 360 -4.92 13.36 7.68
C LEU A 360 -5.48 13.61 9.09
N SER A 361 -6.79 13.50 9.29
CA SER A 361 -7.48 13.64 10.58
C SER A 361 -8.37 12.43 10.82
N THR A 362 -7.76 11.37 11.35
CA THR A 362 -8.46 10.10 11.55
C THR A 362 -9.33 10.10 12.81
N GLY A 363 -8.98 10.92 13.80
CA GLY A 363 -9.55 10.88 15.14
C GLY A 363 -9.06 9.70 16.00
N GLU A 364 -8.16 8.86 15.46
CA GLU A 364 -7.63 7.65 16.08
C GLU A 364 -6.20 7.88 16.58
N ALA A 365 -5.95 7.61 17.86
CA ALA A 365 -4.60 7.74 18.44
C ALA A 365 -3.59 6.86 17.69
N ARG A 366 -2.43 7.41 17.34
CA ARG A 366 -1.34 6.77 16.60
C ARG A 366 -1.72 6.36 15.16
N ILE A 367 -2.84 6.81 14.61
CA ILE A 367 -3.19 6.63 13.20
C ILE A 367 -3.12 8.01 12.53
N ASP A 368 -2.06 8.22 11.76
CA ASP A 368 -1.72 9.50 11.15
C ASP A 368 -2.59 9.85 9.94
N ALA A 369 -2.99 8.82 9.20
CA ALA A 369 -3.83 8.99 8.02
C ALA A 369 -4.64 7.75 7.66
N TYR A 370 -5.81 7.97 7.07
CA TYR A 370 -6.44 7.05 6.13
C TYR A 370 -6.11 7.53 4.72
N LEU A 371 -5.61 6.64 3.87
CA LEU A 371 -5.22 6.98 2.51
C LEU A 371 -5.88 6.03 1.51
N TRP A 372 -5.93 6.45 0.27
CA TRP A 372 -6.11 5.57 -0.87
C TRP A 372 -4.74 5.37 -1.52
N VAL A 373 -4.02 4.37 -1.00
CA VAL A 373 -2.70 4.02 -1.54
C VAL A 373 -2.89 3.31 -2.87
N LYS A 374 -3.72 2.27 -2.93
CA LYS A 374 -4.22 1.74 -4.20
C LYS A 374 -5.29 2.68 -4.76
N LEU A 375 -5.19 3.10 -6.01
CA LEU A 375 -6.28 3.84 -6.64
C LEU A 375 -7.49 2.89 -6.83
N PRO A 376 -8.69 3.23 -6.31
CA PRO A 376 -9.86 2.40 -6.52
C PRO A 376 -10.20 2.23 -8.01
N GLY A 377 -10.32 0.97 -8.44
CA GLY A 377 -10.57 0.62 -9.84
C GLY A 377 -9.32 0.22 -10.62
N GLU A 378 -8.11 0.37 -10.09
CA GLU A 378 -6.93 -0.29 -10.67
C GLU A 378 -6.95 -1.79 -10.36
N SER A 379 -6.73 -2.60 -11.39
CA SER A 379 -6.71 -4.06 -11.32
C SER A 379 -5.50 -4.58 -10.52
N ASP A 380 -5.69 -5.68 -9.82
CA ASP A 380 -4.61 -6.47 -9.21
C ASP A 380 -3.99 -7.47 -10.22
N GLY A 381 -4.59 -7.61 -11.39
CA GLY A 381 -4.14 -8.52 -12.46
C GLY A 381 -5.26 -9.39 -13.05
N CYS A 382 -6.43 -9.47 -12.40
CA CYS A 382 -7.54 -10.34 -12.83
C CYS A 382 -8.59 -9.64 -13.71
N LYS A 383 -8.74 -8.32 -13.59
CA LYS A 383 -9.65 -7.52 -14.46
C LYS A 383 -8.92 -6.70 -15.53
N GLY A 384 -7.63 -6.88 -15.65
CA GLY A 384 -6.72 -6.20 -16.57
C GLY A 384 -5.28 -6.43 -16.13
N ALA A 385 -4.30 -5.82 -16.78
CA ALA A 385 -2.93 -5.84 -16.28
C ALA A 385 -2.88 -5.17 -14.88
N ALA A 386 -2.00 -5.66 -13.99
CA ALA A 386 -1.82 -5.07 -12.66
C ALA A 386 -1.55 -3.56 -12.78
N GLY A 387 -2.28 -2.75 -12.01
CA GLY A 387 -2.23 -1.28 -12.08
C GLY A 387 -3.01 -0.64 -13.23
N ALA A 388 -3.63 -1.40 -14.14
CA ALA A 388 -4.48 -0.85 -15.19
C ALA A 388 -5.86 -0.45 -14.63
N PHE A 389 -6.35 0.74 -14.99
CA PHE A 389 -7.67 1.18 -14.57
C PHE A 389 -8.79 0.44 -15.29
N SER A 390 -9.70 -0.17 -14.52
CA SER A 390 -10.91 -0.86 -14.97
C SER A 390 -12.16 -0.05 -14.56
N PRO A 391 -12.85 0.62 -15.48
CA PRO A 391 -14.03 1.44 -15.14
C PRO A 391 -15.20 0.60 -14.62
N GLY A 392 -15.30 -0.68 -15.00
CA GLY A 392 -16.28 -1.60 -14.44
C GLY A 392 -16.03 -1.86 -12.96
N TYR A 393 -14.78 -2.19 -12.61
CA TYR A 393 -14.38 -2.43 -11.22
C TYR A 393 -14.49 -1.17 -10.36
N ALA A 394 -14.04 -0.02 -10.88
CA ALA A 394 -14.22 1.28 -10.23
C ALA A 394 -15.69 1.58 -9.90
N TYR A 395 -16.58 1.35 -10.85
CA TYR A 395 -18.01 1.56 -10.66
C TYR A 395 -18.60 0.60 -9.62
N ASP A 396 -18.20 -0.67 -9.61
CA ASP A 396 -18.65 -1.66 -8.63
C ASP A 396 -18.19 -1.33 -7.21
N LEU A 397 -16.99 -0.77 -7.05
CA LEU A 397 -16.49 -0.27 -5.77
C LEU A 397 -17.26 0.97 -5.28
N ALA A 398 -17.68 1.84 -6.20
CA ALA A 398 -18.23 3.17 -5.90
C ALA A 398 -19.74 3.19 -5.57
N ARG A 399 -20.49 2.13 -5.96
CA ARG A 399 -21.95 2.06 -5.73
C ARG A 399 -22.35 1.57 -4.35
#